data_a6d15552b837fe20ef00afe075116e90
#
_entry.id   a6d15552b837fe20ef00afe075116e90
#
_cell.length_a   1.000
_cell.length_b   1.000
_cell.length_c   1.000
_cell.angle_alpha   90.00
_cell.angle_beta   90.00
_cell.angle_gamma   90.00
#
_symmetry.space_group_name_H-M   'P 1'
#
loop_
_entity.id
_entity.type
_entity.pdbx_description
1 polymer ?
#
loop_
_entity_poly.entity_id
_entity_poly.type
_entity_poly.pdbx_seq_one_letter_code
_entity_poly.pdbx_strand_id
1 'polypeptide(L)'
;MSKKPAKAGGGARALKTRVKKKRGLKNSSRRWLERHLNDPYVHRAQAEGMRSRAAYKLTEIDDRHKLLFPGARVIDLGAAPGGWCQVAAERVGSTPENPLVVGIDYLGMDAVPGAIVLEMDFLDDDAPERLLETLGEAPDLVISDMAAPTTGHRQTDHLRTMHLCETAADFALSVLKPGGHFLAKTFQGGAETGLLDQLKRNFKSVHHVKPQASRAESVELYLLAKGFKGRTEADPENDG
;
A
#
# COMPACT_ATOMS: atom_id res chain seq x y z
N MET A 1 42.74 -26.65 -34.64
CA MET A 1 42.98 -25.81 -33.43
C MET A 1 41.72 -24.99 -33.15
N SER A 2 40.89 -25.48 -32.25
CA SER A 2 39.59 -24.87 -31.93
C SER A 2 39.77 -23.92 -30.74
N LYS A 3 39.48 -22.62 -30.89
CA LYS A 3 39.50 -21.61 -29.81
C LYS A 3 38.21 -21.71 -28.99
N LYS A 4 38.34 -22.01 -27.69
CA LYS A 4 37.21 -21.92 -26.74
C LYS A 4 36.76 -20.47 -26.62
N PRO A 5 35.41 -20.20 -26.49
CA PRO A 5 34.93 -18.85 -26.21
C PRO A 5 35.21 -18.45 -24.75
N ALA A 6 35.58 -17.19 -24.56
CA ALA A 6 35.83 -16.58 -23.27
C ALA A 6 34.56 -16.51 -22.42
N LYS A 7 34.66 -16.87 -21.12
CA LYS A 7 33.59 -16.71 -20.14
C LYS A 7 33.30 -15.22 -19.95
N ALA A 8 32.02 -14.86 -20.17
CA ALA A 8 31.52 -13.55 -19.84
C ALA A 8 31.70 -13.23 -18.33
N GLY A 9 32.23 -12.06 -18.07
CA GLY A 9 32.65 -11.61 -16.75
C GLY A 9 31.47 -11.52 -15.78
N GLY A 10 31.75 -11.91 -14.52
CA GLY A 10 30.86 -11.87 -13.39
C GLY A 10 30.35 -10.46 -13.12
N GLY A 11 29.04 -10.33 -12.90
CA GLY A 11 28.40 -9.10 -12.49
C GLY A 11 29.08 -8.51 -11.25
N ALA A 12 29.46 -7.25 -11.32
CA ALA A 12 30.06 -6.51 -10.22
C ALA A 12 29.12 -6.57 -9.01
N ARG A 13 29.53 -7.26 -7.93
CA ARG A 13 28.83 -7.20 -6.64
C ARG A 13 28.89 -5.76 -6.16
N ALA A 14 27.72 -5.08 -6.10
CA ALA A 14 27.62 -3.76 -5.52
C ALA A 14 28.22 -3.79 -4.10
N LEU A 15 29.17 -2.88 -3.84
CA LEU A 15 29.85 -2.76 -2.55
C LEU A 15 28.81 -2.40 -1.48
N LYS A 16 28.69 -3.24 -0.46
CA LYS A 16 27.74 -3.05 0.64
C LYS A 16 28.11 -1.82 1.47
N THR A 17 27.24 -0.82 1.48
CA THR A 17 27.44 0.41 2.27
C THR A 17 27.31 0.10 3.76
N ARG A 18 28.32 0.45 4.56
CA ARG A 18 28.29 0.35 6.03
C ARG A 18 28.20 1.74 6.65
N VAL A 19 27.28 1.90 7.61
CA VAL A 19 27.13 3.16 8.35
C VAL A 19 28.12 3.19 9.50
N LYS A 20 28.98 4.22 9.52
CA LYS A 20 29.95 4.41 10.61
C LYS A 20 29.22 4.59 11.95
N LYS A 21 29.77 3.99 13.01
CA LYS A 21 29.25 4.14 14.38
C LYS A 21 29.45 5.60 14.83
N LYS A 22 28.36 6.38 14.92
CA LYS A 22 28.36 7.76 15.38
C LYS A 22 27.88 7.79 16.84
N ARG A 23 28.53 8.61 17.68
CA ARG A 23 28.13 8.78 19.10
C ARG A 23 26.68 9.30 19.12
N GLY A 24 25.77 8.61 19.83
CA GLY A 24 24.35 8.94 19.90
C GLY A 24 23.44 8.19 18.94
N LEU A 25 23.95 7.51 17.92
CA LEU A 25 23.10 6.72 17.00
C LEU A 25 22.78 5.35 17.61
N LYS A 26 21.48 5.08 17.86
CA LYS A 26 21.02 3.78 18.37
C LYS A 26 21.36 2.66 17.38
N ASN A 27 21.69 1.48 17.88
CA ASN A 27 22.03 0.31 17.03
C ASN A 27 20.86 -0.09 16.09
N SER A 28 19.61 0.07 16.52
CA SER A 28 18.41 -0.15 15.71
C SER A 28 18.37 0.80 14.51
N SER A 29 18.57 2.10 14.74
CA SER A 29 18.58 3.14 13.69
C SER A 29 19.72 2.92 12.70
N ARG A 30 20.93 2.51 13.18
CA ARG A 30 22.05 2.16 12.31
C ARG A 30 21.72 0.97 11.41
N ARG A 31 21.18 -0.12 11.96
CA ARG A 31 20.79 -1.30 11.20
C ARG A 31 19.69 -0.98 10.18
N TRP A 32 18.75 -0.10 10.53
CA TRP A 32 17.71 0.36 9.63
C TRP A 32 18.34 1.14 8.46
N LEU A 33 19.23 2.10 8.76
CA LEU A 33 19.90 2.91 7.74
C LEU A 33 20.78 2.05 6.82
N GLU A 34 21.55 1.08 7.36
CA GLU A 34 22.34 0.14 6.56
C GLU A 34 21.45 -0.70 5.63
N ARG A 35 20.29 -1.17 6.11
CA ARG A 35 19.33 -1.90 5.28
C ARG A 35 18.75 -1.00 4.19
N HIS A 36 18.40 0.22 4.53
CA HIS A 36 17.83 1.19 3.59
C HIS A 36 18.84 1.53 2.47
N LEU A 37 20.08 1.86 2.83
CA LEU A 37 21.14 2.20 1.87
C LEU A 37 21.59 1.04 0.98
N ASN A 38 21.30 -0.21 1.34
CA ASN A 38 21.64 -1.38 0.55
C ASN A 38 20.41 -2.05 -0.08
N ASP A 39 19.24 -1.43 -0.01
CA ASP A 39 18.01 -1.98 -0.55
C ASP A 39 17.92 -1.69 -2.07
N PRO A 40 17.91 -2.70 -2.94
CA PRO A 40 17.89 -2.50 -4.39
C PRO A 40 16.66 -1.73 -4.86
N TYR A 41 15.51 -1.88 -4.19
CA TYR A 41 14.31 -1.12 -4.51
C TYR A 41 14.41 0.37 -4.13
N VAL A 42 15.21 0.72 -3.12
CA VAL A 42 15.51 2.14 -2.81
C VAL A 42 16.33 2.76 -3.92
N HIS A 43 17.40 2.07 -4.38
CA HIS A 43 18.22 2.56 -5.48
C HIS A 43 17.41 2.67 -6.78
N ARG A 44 16.58 1.69 -7.05
CA ARG A 44 15.69 1.69 -8.21
C ARG A 44 14.70 2.85 -8.15
N ALA A 45 14.07 3.07 -7.00
CA ALA A 45 13.14 4.18 -6.79
C ALA A 45 13.80 5.54 -7.08
N GLN A 46 15.02 5.75 -6.57
CA GLN A 46 15.78 6.97 -6.84
C GLN A 46 16.11 7.14 -8.33
N ALA A 47 16.50 6.07 -9.01
CA ALA A 47 16.84 6.11 -10.43
C ALA A 47 15.62 6.35 -11.34
N GLU A 48 14.45 5.82 -10.96
CA GLU A 48 13.19 5.92 -11.73
C GLU A 48 12.30 7.10 -11.29
N GLY A 49 12.74 7.94 -10.33
CA GLY A 49 11.96 9.06 -9.82
C GLY A 49 10.74 8.68 -8.98
N MET A 50 10.71 7.45 -8.46
CA MET A 50 9.68 7.02 -7.54
C MET A 50 9.90 7.57 -6.13
N ARG A 51 8.85 8.05 -5.49
CA ARG A 51 8.92 8.67 -4.15
C ARG A 51 9.37 7.73 -3.05
N SER A 52 9.07 6.45 -3.21
CA SER A 52 9.49 5.43 -2.25
C SER A 52 9.59 4.04 -2.89
N ARG A 53 10.35 3.16 -2.24
CA ARG A 53 10.37 1.73 -2.62
C ARG A 53 9.02 1.03 -2.51
N ALA A 54 8.08 1.61 -1.74
CA ALA A 54 6.73 1.06 -1.58
C ALA A 54 5.95 1.06 -2.91
N ALA A 55 6.27 1.98 -3.84
CA ALA A 55 5.70 2.02 -5.19
C ALA A 55 5.75 0.64 -5.87
N TYR A 56 6.87 -0.07 -5.76
CA TYR A 56 7.03 -1.39 -6.39
C TYR A 56 6.16 -2.48 -5.79
N LYS A 57 5.73 -2.35 -4.55
CA LYS A 57 4.77 -3.28 -3.96
C LYS A 57 3.44 -3.23 -4.71
N LEU A 58 2.90 -2.02 -4.91
CA LEU A 58 1.67 -1.83 -5.68
C LEU A 58 1.87 -2.23 -7.14
N THR A 59 2.99 -1.84 -7.75
CA THR A 59 3.34 -2.22 -9.13
C THR A 59 3.29 -3.73 -9.32
N GLU A 60 3.97 -4.52 -8.47
CA GLU A 60 4.03 -5.99 -8.59
C GLU A 60 2.68 -6.66 -8.30
N ILE A 61 1.91 -6.12 -7.34
CA ILE A 61 0.55 -6.62 -7.06
C ILE A 61 -0.35 -6.35 -8.25
N ASP A 62 -0.33 -5.15 -8.80
CA ASP A 62 -1.17 -4.78 -9.92
C ASP A 62 -0.77 -5.50 -11.23
N ASP A 63 0.52 -5.69 -11.48
CA ASP A 63 1.00 -6.48 -12.64
C ASP A 63 0.39 -7.88 -12.67
N ARG A 64 0.22 -8.48 -11.51
CA ARG A 64 -0.35 -9.82 -11.35
C ARG A 64 -1.88 -9.84 -11.30
N HIS A 65 -2.49 -8.87 -10.64
CA HIS A 65 -3.91 -8.93 -10.28
C HIS A 65 -4.80 -7.99 -11.09
N LYS A 66 -4.21 -7.03 -11.83
CA LYS A 66 -4.88 -6.07 -12.71
C LYS A 66 -6.00 -5.31 -11.98
N LEU A 67 -5.61 -4.58 -10.96
CA LEU A 67 -6.52 -3.80 -10.12
C LEU A 67 -6.74 -2.39 -10.67
N LEU A 68 -5.67 -1.82 -11.25
CA LEU A 68 -5.62 -0.48 -11.81
C LEU A 68 -5.87 -0.55 -13.32
N PHE A 69 -6.96 0.03 -13.78
CA PHE A 69 -7.32 0.11 -15.19
C PHE A 69 -7.58 1.58 -15.58
N PRO A 70 -7.42 1.96 -16.85
CA PRO A 70 -7.67 3.34 -17.30
C PRO A 70 -9.07 3.83 -16.88
N GLY A 71 -9.11 5.00 -16.24
CA GLY A 71 -10.35 5.61 -15.75
C GLY A 71 -10.81 5.11 -14.37
N ALA A 72 -10.14 4.16 -13.74
CA ALA A 72 -10.49 3.70 -12.39
C ALA A 72 -10.30 4.82 -11.36
N ARG A 73 -11.26 4.96 -10.45
CA ARG A 73 -11.20 5.86 -9.30
C ARG A 73 -10.60 5.15 -8.10
N VAL A 74 -9.57 5.75 -7.50
CA VAL A 74 -8.76 5.11 -6.47
C VAL A 74 -8.69 5.97 -5.22
N ILE A 75 -8.87 5.35 -4.06
CA ILE A 75 -8.56 5.95 -2.75
C ILE A 75 -7.33 5.26 -2.17
N ASP A 76 -6.31 6.06 -1.77
CA ASP A 76 -5.05 5.60 -1.16
C ASP A 76 -4.98 6.04 0.30
N LEU A 77 -5.14 5.09 1.23
CA LEU A 77 -5.12 5.30 2.67
C LEU A 77 -3.69 5.11 3.21
N GLY A 78 -3.13 6.16 3.84
CA GLY A 78 -1.73 6.19 4.24
C GLY A 78 -0.81 6.52 3.07
N ALA A 79 -1.16 7.58 2.33
CA ALA A 79 -0.57 7.91 1.04
C ALA A 79 0.90 8.34 1.12
N ALA A 80 1.35 8.94 2.23
CA ALA A 80 2.71 9.49 2.35
C ALA A 80 3.80 8.39 2.24
N PRO A 81 4.86 8.64 1.50
CA PRO A 81 5.27 9.87 0.79
C PRO A 81 4.76 9.98 -0.66
N GLY A 82 3.74 9.23 -1.07
CA GLY A 82 3.09 9.34 -2.38
C GLY A 82 3.49 8.28 -3.40
N GLY A 83 4.20 7.24 -3.01
CA GLY A 83 4.64 6.20 -3.95
C GLY A 83 3.48 5.40 -4.55
N TRP A 84 2.44 5.12 -3.79
CA TRP A 84 1.27 4.41 -4.28
C TRP A 84 0.36 5.32 -5.10
N CYS A 85 0.12 6.56 -4.65
CA CYS A 85 -0.58 7.58 -5.46
C CYS A 85 0.09 7.76 -6.83
N GLN A 86 1.43 7.79 -6.90
CA GLN A 86 2.19 7.95 -8.15
C GLN A 86 1.93 6.79 -9.12
N VAL A 87 2.01 5.54 -8.64
CA VAL A 87 1.73 4.34 -9.46
C VAL A 87 0.26 4.29 -9.87
N ALA A 88 -0.66 4.60 -8.95
CA ALA A 88 -2.09 4.61 -9.24
C ALA A 88 -2.42 5.65 -10.31
N ALA A 89 -1.97 6.90 -10.16
CA ALA A 89 -2.24 7.98 -11.12
C ALA A 89 -1.74 7.64 -12.52
N GLU A 90 -0.52 7.11 -12.64
CA GLU A 90 0.04 6.68 -13.92
C GLU A 90 -0.83 5.59 -14.58
N ARG A 91 -1.21 4.55 -13.84
CA ARG A 91 -1.89 3.38 -14.41
C ARG A 91 -3.36 3.63 -14.74
N VAL A 92 -4.03 4.49 -13.99
CA VAL A 92 -5.43 4.84 -14.28
C VAL A 92 -5.55 5.98 -15.29
N GLY A 93 -4.45 6.61 -15.69
CA GLY A 93 -4.44 7.77 -16.60
C GLY A 93 -4.97 9.03 -15.94
N SER A 94 -4.72 9.19 -14.64
CA SER A 94 -5.12 10.37 -13.87
C SER A 94 -4.23 11.57 -14.22
N THR A 95 -4.82 12.74 -14.37
CA THR A 95 -4.11 13.99 -14.68
C THR A 95 -4.48 15.08 -13.68
N PRO A 96 -3.69 16.19 -13.59
CA PRO A 96 -4.05 17.32 -12.74
C PRO A 96 -5.41 17.94 -13.09
N GLU A 97 -5.83 17.89 -14.38
CA GLU A 97 -7.10 18.42 -14.87
C GLU A 97 -8.27 17.45 -14.61
N ASN A 98 -7.99 16.16 -14.49
CA ASN A 98 -8.98 15.11 -14.22
C ASN A 98 -8.40 14.12 -13.21
N PRO A 99 -8.32 14.49 -11.92
CA PRO A 99 -7.77 13.63 -10.87
C PRO A 99 -8.72 12.47 -10.55
N LEU A 100 -8.21 11.25 -10.69
CA LEU A 100 -8.91 9.99 -10.41
C LEU A 100 -8.37 9.29 -9.16
N VAL A 101 -7.35 9.87 -8.52
CA VAL A 101 -6.71 9.32 -7.33
C VAL A 101 -6.81 10.34 -6.20
N VAL A 102 -7.35 9.90 -5.08
CA VAL A 102 -7.37 10.69 -3.83
C VAL A 102 -6.64 9.92 -2.75
N GLY A 103 -5.62 10.55 -2.18
CA GLY A 103 -4.87 10.02 -1.05
C GLY A 103 -5.21 10.74 0.25
N ILE A 104 -5.00 10.08 1.36
CA ILE A 104 -5.08 10.67 2.71
C ILE A 104 -3.91 10.20 3.57
N ASP A 105 -3.29 11.13 4.28
CA ASP A 105 -2.26 10.83 5.29
C ASP A 105 -2.19 11.99 6.29
N TYR A 106 -1.93 11.69 7.55
CA TYR A 106 -1.70 12.72 8.57
C TYR A 106 -0.31 13.39 8.44
N LEU A 107 0.57 12.79 7.65
CA LEU A 107 1.87 13.38 7.28
C LEU A 107 1.70 14.19 6.01
N GLY A 108 2.12 15.48 6.07
CA GLY A 108 2.23 16.30 4.87
C GLY A 108 3.22 15.71 3.87
N MET A 109 2.93 15.85 2.58
CA MET A 109 3.83 15.43 1.51
C MET A 109 3.73 16.38 0.30
N ASP A 110 4.77 16.35 -0.56
CA ASP A 110 4.75 17.10 -1.81
C ASP A 110 3.62 16.63 -2.74
N ALA A 111 3.07 17.52 -3.56
CA ALA A 111 2.01 17.21 -4.51
C ALA A 111 2.41 16.07 -5.47
N VAL A 112 1.51 15.14 -5.72
CA VAL A 112 1.66 14.06 -6.72
C VAL A 112 0.85 14.43 -7.95
N PRO A 113 1.46 14.57 -9.14
CA PRO A 113 0.70 14.85 -10.37
C PRO A 113 -0.41 13.82 -10.59
N GLY A 114 -1.63 14.28 -10.83
CA GLY A 114 -2.80 13.42 -11.02
C GLY A 114 -3.40 12.81 -9.74
N ALA A 115 -2.91 13.20 -8.55
CA ALA A 115 -3.54 12.80 -7.30
C ALA A 115 -3.84 14.03 -6.43
N ILE A 116 -5.00 14.04 -5.78
CA ILE A 116 -5.31 14.98 -4.70
C ILE A 116 -4.98 14.28 -3.38
N VAL A 117 -4.27 14.96 -2.49
CA VAL A 117 -3.91 14.40 -1.19
C VAL A 117 -4.45 15.27 -0.07
N LEU A 118 -5.22 14.67 0.81
CA LEU A 118 -5.75 15.28 2.01
C LEU A 118 -4.74 15.05 3.17
N GLU A 119 -4.25 16.16 3.75
CA GLU A 119 -3.42 16.10 4.96
C GLU A 119 -4.35 16.07 6.18
N MET A 120 -4.75 14.87 6.59
CA MET A 120 -5.58 14.62 7.77
C MET A 120 -5.45 13.18 8.23
N ASP A 121 -5.86 12.89 9.47
CA ASP A 121 -5.89 11.51 9.96
C ASP A 121 -7.10 10.78 9.35
N PHE A 122 -6.88 9.59 8.81
CA PHE A 122 -7.95 8.75 8.28
C PHE A 122 -8.94 8.31 9.38
N LEU A 123 -8.52 8.33 10.65
CA LEU A 123 -9.36 7.98 11.80
C LEU A 123 -10.25 9.15 12.27
N ASP A 124 -10.14 10.33 11.66
CA ASP A 124 -11.05 11.44 11.93
C ASP A 124 -12.46 11.13 11.39
N ASP A 125 -13.49 11.53 12.13
CA ASP A 125 -14.89 11.19 11.84
C ASP A 125 -15.36 11.69 10.45
N ASP A 126 -14.83 12.82 9.97
CA ASP A 126 -15.16 13.43 8.68
C ASP A 126 -14.29 12.95 7.52
N ALA A 127 -13.25 12.13 7.76
CA ALA A 127 -12.35 11.65 6.72
C ALA A 127 -13.06 10.86 5.60
N PRO A 128 -14.00 9.94 5.88
CA PRO A 128 -14.74 9.23 4.86
C PRO A 128 -15.52 10.14 3.91
N GLU A 129 -16.24 11.14 4.46
CA GLU A 129 -17.01 12.09 3.70
C GLU A 129 -16.12 12.93 2.78
N ARG A 130 -15.03 13.48 3.33
CA ARG A 130 -14.08 14.30 2.59
C ARG A 130 -13.39 13.56 1.46
N LEU A 131 -13.05 12.29 1.66
CA LEU A 131 -12.48 11.43 0.62
C LEU A 131 -13.46 11.26 -0.55
N LEU A 132 -14.74 10.99 -0.26
CA LEU A 132 -15.77 10.79 -1.27
C LEU A 132 -16.12 12.09 -2.00
N GLU A 133 -16.26 13.20 -1.28
CA GLU A 133 -16.50 14.51 -1.88
C GLU A 133 -15.36 14.90 -2.82
N THR A 134 -14.10 14.67 -2.40
CA THR A 134 -12.91 15.00 -3.20
C THR A 134 -12.82 14.12 -4.44
N LEU A 135 -13.16 12.83 -4.36
CA LEU A 135 -13.14 11.91 -5.50
C LEU A 135 -14.35 12.11 -6.45
N GLY A 136 -15.46 12.64 -5.95
CA GLY A 136 -16.67 12.97 -6.68
C GLY A 136 -17.57 11.80 -7.02
N GLU A 137 -17.08 10.57 -7.05
CA GLU A 137 -17.84 9.34 -7.30
C GLU A 137 -17.32 8.20 -6.43
N ALA A 138 -18.11 7.14 -6.28
CA ALA A 138 -17.69 5.94 -5.58
C ALA A 138 -16.42 5.34 -6.20
N PRO A 139 -15.44 4.85 -5.40
CA PRO A 139 -14.20 4.29 -5.91
C PRO A 139 -14.37 2.90 -6.53
N ASP A 140 -13.51 2.60 -7.51
CA ASP A 140 -13.32 1.27 -8.06
C ASP A 140 -12.31 0.45 -7.22
N LEU A 141 -11.41 1.16 -6.53
CA LEU A 141 -10.36 0.54 -5.74
C LEU A 141 -10.04 1.37 -4.49
N VAL A 142 -9.99 0.71 -3.35
CA VAL A 142 -9.43 1.26 -2.10
C VAL A 142 -8.14 0.51 -1.80
N ILE A 143 -7.04 1.24 -1.67
CA ILE A 143 -5.72 0.70 -1.31
C ILE A 143 -5.24 1.29 0.00
N SER A 144 -4.47 0.51 0.78
CA SER A 144 -3.92 0.95 2.07
C SER A 144 -2.55 0.34 2.32
N ASP A 145 -1.52 1.20 2.45
CA ASP A 145 -0.20 0.83 2.98
C ASP A 145 0.02 1.42 4.40
N MET A 146 -1.09 1.75 5.11
CA MET A 146 -1.02 2.29 6.46
C MET A 146 -0.25 1.38 7.40
N ALA A 147 0.55 1.99 8.27
CA ALA A 147 1.24 1.30 9.35
C ALA A 147 1.32 2.23 10.54
N ALA A 148 0.92 1.76 11.70
CA ALA A 148 1.15 2.50 12.94
C ALA A 148 2.66 2.70 13.20
N PRO A 149 3.07 3.82 13.78
CA PRO A 149 4.43 4.02 14.23
C PRO A 149 4.88 2.87 15.13
N THR A 150 6.03 2.27 14.81
CA THR A 150 6.54 1.11 15.55
C THR A 150 6.94 1.50 16.97
N THR A 151 6.36 0.83 17.96
CA THR A 151 6.73 0.97 19.37
C THR A 151 7.97 0.13 19.72
N GLY A 152 8.27 -0.89 18.88
CA GLY A 152 9.28 -1.93 19.12
C GLY A 152 8.72 -3.13 19.90
N HIS A 153 7.47 -3.09 20.33
CA HIS A 153 6.77 -4.21 20.96
C HIS A 153 5.91 -4.91 19.90
N ARG A 154 6.35 -6.08 19.44
CA ARG A 154 5.76 -6.79 18.29
C ARG A 154 4.24 -6.98 18.37
N GLN A 155 3.73 -7.36 19.54
CA GLN A 155 2.29 -7.60 19.73
C GLN A 155 1.48 -6.31 19.63
N THR A 156 1.96 -5.22 20.21
CA THR A 156 1.30 -3.90 20.12
C THR A 156 1.32 -3.38 18.69
N ASP A 157 2.47 -3.47 18.02
CA ASP A 157 2.62 -3.02 16.63
C ASP A 157 1.72 -3.84 15.69
N HIS A 158 1.57 -5.15 15.98
CA HIS A 158 0.68 -6.04 15.27
C HIS A 158 -0.80 -5.62 15.42
N LEU A 159 -1.28 -5.49 16.66
CA LEU A 159 -2.67 -5.10 16.95
C LEU A 159 -3.04 -3.75 16.32
N ARG A 160 -2.13 -2.77 16.39
CA ARG A 160 -2.35 -1.45 15.76
C ARG A 160 -2.46 -1.53 14.25
N THR A 161 -1.60 -2.34 13.60
CA THR A 161 -1.68 -2.52 12.14
C THR A 161 -2.94 -3.27 11.73
N MET A 162 -3.37 -4.25 12.53
CA MET A 162 -4.62 -4.96 12.30
C MET A 162 -5.83 -4.03 12.40
N HIS A 163 -5.90 -3.19 13.44
CA HIS A 163 -6.96 -2.20 13.59
C HIS A 163 -7.05 -1.26 12.38
N LEU A 164 -5.90 -0.76 11.87
CA LEU A 164 -5.90 0.07 10.66
C LEU A 164 -6.40 -0.71 9.42
N CYS A 165 -6.07 -1.99 9.32
CA CYS A 165 -6.55 -2.84 8.23
C CYS A 165 -8.07 -3.08 8.31
N GLU A 166 -8.60 -3.31 9.50
CA GLU A 166 -10.03 -3.48 9.77
C GLU A 166 -10.81 -2.19 9.47
N THR A 167 -10.34 -1.04 9.98
CA THR A 167 -10.96 0.25 9.69
C THR A 167 -10.96 0.57 8.18
N ALA A 168 -9.84 0.27 7.50
CA ALA A 168 -9.77 0.42 6.04
C ALA A 168 -10.74 -0.51 5.29
N ALA A 169 -10.96 -1.73 5.80
CA ALA A 169 -11.90 -2.68 5.22
C ALA A 169 -13.35 -2.22 5.41
N ASP A 170 -13.73 -1.76 6.60
CA ASP A 170 -15.07 -1.22 6.88
C ASP A 170 -15.36 0.00 6.00
N PHE A 171 -14.39 0.91 5.87
CA PHE A 171 -14.49 2.02 4.93
C PHE A 171 -14.68 1.53 3.49
N ALA A 172 -13.86 0.59 3.01
CA ALA A 172 -13.97 0.06 1.65
C ALA A 172 -15.36 -0.56 1.38
N LEU A 173 -15.90 -1.31 2.34
CA LEU A 173 -17.25 -1.90 2.25
C LEU A 173 -18.35 -0.83 2.18
N SER A 174 -18.12 0.32 2.82
CA SER A 174 -19.09 1.42 2.82
C SER A 174 -19.07 2.27 1.54
N VAL A 175 -17.99 2.28 0.75
CA VAL A 175 -17.80 3.24 -0.35
C VAL A 175 -17.62 2.61 -1.73
N LEU A 176 -17.15 1.36 -1.83
CA LEU A 176 -16.82 0.72 -3.10
C LEU A 176 -18.04 0.57 -4.01
N LYS A 177 -17.82 0.77 -5.32
CA LYS A 177 -18.77 0.34 -6.38
C LYS A 177 -18.89 -1.19 -6.40
N PRO A 178 -20.06 -1.74 -6.77
CA PRO A 178 -20.17 -3.16 -7.12
C PRO A 178 -19.11 -3.54 -8.16
N GLY A 179 -18.39 -4.64 -7.93
CA GLY A 179 -17.25 -5.06 -8.76
C GLY A 179 -15.90 -4.49 -8.32
N GLY A 180 -15.88 -3.49 -7.45
CA GLY A 180 -14.67 -2.85 -6.93
C GLY A 180 -13.75 -3.77 -6.13
N HIS A 181 -12.59 -3.27 -5.76
CA HIS A 181 -11.53 -4.04 -5.12
C HIS A 181 -10.99 -3.35 -3.87
N PHE A 182 -10.45 -4.14 -2.95
CA PHE A 182 -9.79 -3.67 -1.74
C PHE A 182 -8.42 -4.34 -1.59
N LEU A 183 -7.40 -3.53 -1.28
CA LEU A 183 -6.04 -3.99 -1.02
C LEU A 183 -5.50 -3.30 0.22
N ALA A 184 -5.15 -4.03 1.27
CA ALA A 184 -4.59 -3.44 2.47
C ALA A 184 -3.42 -4.23 3.04
N LYS A 185 -2.46 -3.49 3.63
CA LYS A 185 -1.38 -4.10 4.39
C LYS A 185 -1.92 -4.80 5.62
N THR A 186 -1.40 -6.00 5.86
CA THR A 186 -1.60 -6.80 7.07
C THR A 186 -0.29 -7.45 7.48
N PHE A 187 -0.28 -8.17 8.60
CA PHE A 187 0.87 -8.93 9.04
C PHE A 187 0.55 -10.43 9.05
N GLN A 188 1.56 -11.24 8.76
CA GLN A 188 1.44 -12.70 8.79
C GLN A 188 0.98 -13.18 10.18
N GLY A 189 -0.06 -13.99 10.20
CA GLY A 189 -0.67 -14.52 11.42
C GLY A 189 -1.66 -13.58 12.11
N GLY A 190 -2.07 -12.48 11.44
CA GLY A 190 -2.82 -11.42 12.06
C GLY A 190 -4.18 -11.09 11.48
N ALA A 191 -4.56 -11.66 10.34
CA ALA A 191 -5.95 -11.47 9.91
C ALA A 191 -6.84 -12.27 10.86
N GLU A 192 -7.55 -11.57 11.72
CA GLU A 192 -8.54 -12.23 12.56
C GLU A 192 -9.58 -12.92 11.69
N THR A 193 -10.04 -14.06 12.13
CA THR A 193 -11.04 -14.86 11.40
C THR A 193 -12.25 -14.01 11.01
N GLY A 194 -12.63 -13.06 11.87
CA GLY A 194 -13.72 -12.11 11.63
C GLY A 194 -13.54 -11.23 10.39
N LEU A 195 -12.39 -10.58 10.20
CA LEU A 195 -12.11 -9.75 9.04
C LEU A 195 -12.11 -10.58 7.75
N LEU A 196 -11.46 -11.74 7.75
CA LEU A 196 -11.45 -12.62 6.58
C LEU A 196 -12.84 -13.10 6.21
N ASP A 197 -13.66 -13.47 7.19
CA ASP A 197 -15.03 -13.92 6.95
C ASP A 197 -15.93 -12.78 6.47
N GLN A 198 -15.76 -11.57 7.00
CA GLN A 198 -16.43 -10.37 6.51
C GLN A 198 -16.08 -10.11 5.03
N LEU A 199 -14.80 -10.12 4.69
CA LEU A 199 -14.38 -9.89 3.31
C LEU A 199 -14.84 -11.00 2.36
N LYS A 200 -14.80 -12.27 2.75
CA LYS A 200 -15.30 -13.40 1.94
C LYS A 200 -16.80 -13.30 1.68
N ARG A 201 -17.59 -12.83 2.67
CA ARG A 201 -19.02 -12.60 2.47
C ARG A 201 -19.28 -11.51 1.44
N ASN A 202 -18.50 -10.44 1.45
CA ASN A 202 -18.74 -9.22 0.66
C ASN A 202 -18.01 -9.20 -0.70
N PHE A 203 -16.97 -10.00 -0.90
CA PHE A 203 -16.20 -10.04 -2.15
C PHE A 203 -16.27 -11.41 -2.82
N LYS A 204 -16.02 -11.45 -4.14
CA LYS A 204 -15.98 -12.70 -4.92
C LYS A 204 -14.78 -13.56 -4.57
N SER A 205 -13.64 -12.95 -4.25
CA SER A 205 -12.42 -13.66 -3.84
C SER A 205 -11.57 -12.82 -2.88
N VAL A 206 -10.88 -13.51 -1.96
CA VAL A 206 -9.97 -12.90 -0.97
C VAL A 206 -8.67 -13.70 -0.95
N HIS A 207 -7.54 -13.01 -1.06
CA HIS A 207 -6.21 -13.62 -1.15
C HIS A 207 -5.21 -12.88 -0.27
N HIS A 208 -4.24 -13.62 0.29
CA HIS A 208 -3.03 -13.02 0.83
C HIS A 208 -1.98 -12.92 -0.27
N VAL A 209 -1.37 -11.74 -0.41
CA VAL A 209 -0.35 -11.46 -1.42
C VAL A 209 0.92 -10.95 -0.74
N LYS A 210 2.06 -11.49 -1.12
CA LYS A 210 3.38 -10.97 -0.72
C LYS A 210 4.16 -10.59 -1.97
N PRO A 211 4.26 -9.28 -2.29
CA PRO A 211 5.07 -8.83 -3.42
C PRO A 211 6.57 -9.06 -3.13
N GLN A 212 7.39 -9.24 -4.17
CA GLN A 212 8.84 -9.42 -4.03
C GLN A 212 9.51 -8.15 -3.47
N ALA A 213 8.92 -6.99 -3.75
CA ALA A 213 9.33 -5.72 -3.17
C ALA A 213 9.15 -5.66 -1.64
N SER A 214 8.33 -6.53 -1.02
CA SER A 214 8.36 -6.73 0.43
C SER A 214 9.63 -7.46 0.83
N ARG A 215 10.29 -7.01 1.91
CA ARG A 215 11.50 -7.69 2.41
C ARG A 215 11.19 -9.12 2.81
N ALA A 216 12.08 -10.05 2.49
CA ALA A 216 11.87 -11.48 2.75
C ALA A 216 11.65 -11.76 4.25
N GLU A 217 12.39 -11.07 5.12
CA GLU A 217 12.31 -11.18 6.58
C GLU A 217 11.13 -10.43 7.20
N SER A 218 10.40 -9.62 6.42
CA SER A 218 9.24 -8.88 6.91
C SER A 218 8.03 -9.80 7.08
N VAL A 219 7.31 -9.64 8.17
CA VAL A 219 6.00 -10.28 8.41
C VAL A 219 4.86 -9.63 7.61
N GLU A 220 5.18 -8.57 6.85
CA GLU A 220 4.24 -7.84 6.01
C GLU A 220 3.65 -8.71 4.91
N LEU A 221 2.34 -8.67 4.79
CA LEU A 221 1.52 -9.23 3.72
C LEU A 221 0.52 -8.18 3.27
N TYR A 222 -0.17 -8.47 2.19
CA TYR A 222 -1.33 -7.69 1.74
C TYR A 222 -2.54 -8.60 1.65
N LEU A 223 -3.68 -8.09 2.12
CA LEU A 223 -4.98 -8.71 1.97
C LEU A 223 -5.64 -8.08 0.74
N LEU A 224 -5.89 -8.90 -0.28
CA LEU A 224 -6.51 -8.51 -1.53
C LEU A 224 -7.90 -9.13 -1.63
N ALA A 225 -8.94 -8.28 -1.63
CA ALA A 225 -10.32 -8.68 -1.86
C ALA A 225 -10.81 -8.13 -3.20
N LYS A 226 -11.30 -9.00 -4.08
CA LYS A 226 -11.68 -8.66 -5.45
C LYS A 226 -13.17 -8.89 -5.71
N GLY A 227 -13.75 -7.93 -6.42
CA GLY A 227 -15.11 -8.00 -6.91
C GLY A 227 -16.12 -7.86 -5.79
N PHE A 228 -16.21 -6.65 -5.24
CA PHE A 228 -17.23 -6.31 -4.25
C PHE A 228 -18.63 -6.65 -4.78
N LYS A 229 -19.43 -7.36 -4.00
CA LYS A 229 -20.75 -7.85 -4.43
C LYS A 229 -21.82 -6.77 -4.44
N GLY A 230 -21.51 -5.59 -3.89
CA GLY A 230 -22.48 -4.55 -3.62
C GLY A 230 -23.11 -4.71 -2.23
N ARG A 231 -23.78 -3.66 -1.77
CA ARG A 231 -24.58 -3.71 -0.54
C ARG A 231 -25.88 -4.43 -0.90
N THR A 232 -26.19 -5.51 -0.20
CA THR A 232 -27.54 -6.06 -0.23
C THR A 232 -28.44 -5.07 0.52
N GLU A 233 -29.52 -4.61 -0.13
CA GLU A 233 -30.62 -3.92 0.55
C GLU A 233 -31.36 -4.95 1.43
N ALA A 234 -30.78 -5.34 2.53
CA ALA A 234 -31.45 -6.15 3.56
C ALA A 234 -30.55 -6.20 4.79
N ASP A 235 -30.66 -5.20 5.65
CA ASP A 235 -30.86 -5.41 7.09
C ASP A 235 -31.36 -4.08 7.71
N PRO A 236 -32.68 -3.81 7.67
CA PRO A 236 -33.29 -2.75 8.49
C PRO A 236 -33.72 -3.30 9.85
N GLU A 237 -32.94 -4.16 10.48
CA GLU A 237 -33.23 -4.65 11.84
C GLU A 237 -31.95 -4.90 12.62
N ASN A 238 -31.38 -3.85 13.22
CA ASN A 238 -30.73 -3.95 14.51
C ASN A 238 -30.66 -2.58 15.22
N ASP A 239 -31.82 -1.88 15.29
CA ASP A 239 -32.07 -0.91 16.35
C ASP A 239 -32.89 -1.62 17.42
N GLY A 240 -32.20 -2.10 18.46
CA GLY A 240 -32.75 -2.72 19.66
C GLY A 240 -31.75 -2.66 20.80
#